data_6588a4e9b6eac9c722dd5a77dfcdbff1
#
_entry.id   6588a4e9b6eac9c722dd5a77dfcdbff1
#
_cell.length_a   1.000
_cell.length_b   1.000
_cell.length_c   1.000
_cell.angle_alpha   90.00
_cell.angle_beta   90.00
_cell.angle_gamma   90.00
#
_symmetry.space_group_name_H-M   'P 1'
#
loop_
_entity.id
_entity.type
_entity.pdbx_description
1 polymer ?
#
loop_
_entity_poly.entity_id
_entity_poly.type
_entity_poly.pdbx_seq_one_letter_code
_entity_poly.pdbx_strand_id
1 'polypeptide(L)'
;MAQGTGTGTKDDPWVLTTPPGTSEYTMFRDDSADPPIIVCQVGSTTLKYDARAIDDLHAWLVSQGDWVPLGAADEKKPATAGTVEAFGRAADNPVGGWYGLRNGYRGRFGMYMPPLLEALGLAEVTHDPRNNSMRAI
;
A
#
# COMPACT_ATOMS: atom_id res chain seq x y z
N MET A 1 -6.94 -0.68 -16.34
CA MET A 1 -5.65 -0.16 -16.86
C MET A 1 -4.65 -0.10 -15.71
N ALA A 2 -3.51 -0.69 -15.90
CA ALA A 2 -2.45 -0.58 -14.90
C ALA A 2 -2.02 0.88 -14.81
N GLN A 3 -1.88 1.39 -13.59
CA GLN A 3 -1.36 2.72 -13.39
C GLN A 3 0.13 2.66 -13.04
N GLY A 4 0.75 3.78 -13.15
CA GLY A 4 2.13 3.92 -12.78
C GLY A 4 3.08 3.86 -13.96
N THR A 5 4.15 4.56 -13.79
CA THR A 5 5.30 4.56 -14.67
C THR A 5 6.52 4.39 -13.79
N GLY A 6 7.67 4.15 -14.39
CA GLY A 6 8.90 4.00 -13.65
C GLY A 6 9.21 2.57 -13.25
N THR A 7 10.43 2.34 -12.83
CA THR A 7 10.96 1.02 -12.48
C THR A 7 11.01 0.78 -10.97
N GLY A 8 10.65 1.78 -10.16
CA GLY A 8 10.62 1.66 -8.71
C GLY A 8 11.97 1.85 -8.04
N THR A 9 12.92 2.46 -8.73
CA THR A 9 14.21 2.84 -8.14
C THR A 9 14.17 4.30 -7.69
N LYS A 10 15.13 4.71 -6.87
CA LYS A 10 15.22 6.08 -6.40
C LYS A 10 15.31 7.08 -7.56
N ASP A 11 16.04 6.72 -8.62
CA ASP A 11 16.24 7.59 -9.78
C ASP A 11 15.08 7.50 -10.79
N ASP A 12 14.27 6.46 -10.69
CA ASP A 12 13.12 6.24 -11.56
C ASP A 12 11.97 5.64 -10.72
N PRO A 13 11.39 6.43 -9.81
CA PRO A 13 10.35 5.93 -8.91
C PRO A 13 9.08 5.58 -9.67
N TRP A 14 8.28 4.69 -9.08
CA TRP A 14 6.90 4.49 -9.55
C TRP A 14 6.12 5.77 -9.33
N VAL A 15 5.44 6.25 -10.37
CA VAL A 15 4.50 7.37 -10.27
C VAL A 15 3.11 6.77 -10.23
N LEU A 16 2.40 6.98 -9.13
CA LEU A 16 1.13 6.30 -8.83
C LEU A 16 0.04 7.33 -8.55
N THR A 17 -1.20 6.89 -8.64
CA THR A 17 -2.37 7.70 -8.33
C THR A 17 -3.19 6.99 -7.26
N THR A 18 -3.69 7.73 -6.29
CA THR A 18 -4.56 7.17 -5.24
C THR A 18 -5.80 6.51 -5.85
N PRO A 19 -6.41 5.52 -5.17
CA PRO A 19 -7.55 4.80 -5.74
C PRO A 19 -8.69 5.68 -6.27
N PRO A 20 -9.10 6.78 -5.59
CA PRO A 20 -10.12 7.67 -6.15
C PRO A 20 -9.65 8.50 -7.35
N GLY A 21 -8.35 8.50 -7.64
CA GLY A 21 -7.79 9.27 -8.76
C GLY A 21 -7.59 10.75 -8.47
N THR A 22 -7.59 11.15 -7.20
CA THR A 22 -7.55 12.56 -6.81
C THR A 22 -6.16 13.11 -6.56
N SER A 23 -5.17 12.25 -6.34
CA SER A 23 -3.81 12.68 -5.98
C SER A 23 -2.78 11.73 -6.58
N GLU A 24 -1.64 12.31 -6.97
CA GLU A 24 -0.50 11.58 -7.48
C GLU A 24 0.58 11.53 -6.39
N TYR A 25 1.33 10.44 -6.35
CA TYR A 25 2.43 10.26 -5.41
C TYR A 25 3.48 9.31 -6.01
N THR A 26 4.62 9.20 -5.35
CA THR A 26 5.69 8.32 -5.84
C THR A 26 6.12 7.31 -4.80
N MET A 27 6.60 6.17 -5.26
CA MET A 27 7.22 5.16 -4.40
C MET A 27 8.48 4.63 -5.05
N PHE A 28 9.45 4.25 -4.24
CA PHE A 28 10.60 3.49 -4.73
C PHE A 28 11.07 2.50 -3.66
N ARG A 29 11.72 1.44 -4.11
CA ARG A 29 12.28 0.42 -3.23
C ARG A 29 13.70 0.81 -2.85
N ASP A 30 14.00 0.78 -1.58
CA ASP A 30 15.34 1.03 -1.05
C ASP A 30 15.89 -0.26 -0.46
N ASP A 31 16.75 -0.94 -1.23
CA ASP A 31 17.39 -2.18 -0.82
C ASP A 31 18.63 -1.96 0.04
N SER A 32 19.08 -0.72 0.20
CA SER A 32 20.18 -0.39 1.10
C SER A 32 19.77 -0.41 2.57
N ALA A 33 18.46 -0.31 2.84
CA ALA A 33 17.94 -0.48 4.19
C ALA A 33 17.88 -1.98 4.55
N ASP A 34 17.97 -2.29 5.83
CA ASP A 34 17.90 -3.66 6.33
C ASP A 34 16.87 -3.76 7.45
N PRO A 35 15.70 -4.39 7.20
CA PRO A 35 15.27 -4.98 5.93
C PRO A 35 14.96 -3.92 4.85
N PRO A 36 14.85 -4.34 3.57
CA PRO A 36 14.47 -3.40 2.50
C PRO A 36 13.13 -2.73 2.75
N ILE A 37 12.99 -1.50 2.28
CA ILE A 37 11.80 -0.69 2.50
C ILE A 37 11.26 -0.12 1.19
N ILE A 38 9.99 0.30 1.23
CA ILE A 38 9.38 1.13 0.20
C ILE A 38 9.29 2.55 0.76
N VAL A 39 9.87 3.51 0.06
CA VAL A 39 9.76 4.93 0.41
C VAL A 39 8.62 5.52 -0.40
N CYS A 40 7.65 6.11 0.28
CA CYS A 40 6.45 6.70 -0.31
C CYS A 40 6.49 8.21 -0.09
N GLN A 41 6.48 8.97 -1.18
CA GLN A 41 6.51 10.42 -1.12
C GLN A 41 5.17 10.99 -1.56
N VAL A 42 4.47 11.63 -0.65
CA VAL A 42 3.15 12.24 -0.87
C VAL A 42 3.29 13.73 -0.58
N GLY A 43 3.45 14.54 -1.61
CA GLY A 43 3.76 15.95 -1.43
C GLY A 43 5.04 16.13 -0.62
N SER A 44 4.94 16.81 0.52
CA SER A 44 6.06 17.00 1.45
C SER A 44 6.18 15.90 2.50
N THR A 45 5.25 14.93 2.50
CA THR A 45 5.21 13.85 3.49
C THR A 45 5.94 12.63 2.96
N THR A 46 6.86 12.08 3.76
CA THR A 46 7.55 10.83 3.46
C THR A 46 7.04 9.74 4.38
N LEU A 47 6.60 8.63 3.78
CA LEU A 47 6.20 7.43 4.51
C LEU A 47 7.18 6.30 4.18
N LYS A 48 7.36 5.37 5.10
CA LYS A 48 8.29 4.25 4.91
C LYS A 48 7.63 2.97 5.35
N TYR A 49 7.46 2.06 4.40
CA TYR A 49 6.85 0.75 4.63
C TYR A 49 7.89 -0.34 4.47
N ASP A 50 7.72 -1.42 5.20
CA ASP A 50 8.50 -2.64 4.99
C ASP A 50 8.24 -3.16 3.57
N ALA A 51 9.29 -3.41 2.80
CA ALA A 51 9.15 -3.83 1.40
C ALA A 51 8.42 -5.16 1.23
N ARG A 52 8.48 -6.04 2.22
CA ARG A 52 7.76 -7.31 2.19
C ARG A 52 6.23 -7.13 2.17
N ALA A 53 5.75 -5.92 2.45
CA ALA A 53 4.31 -5.62 2.38
C ALA A 53 3.71 -5.97 1.01
N ILE A 54 4.49 -5.84 -0.06
CA ILE A 54 4.02 -6.19 -1.41
C ILE A 54 3.61 -7.67 -1.45
N ASP A 55 4.50 -8.55 -1.07
CA ASP A 55 4.26 -10.00 -1.12
C ASP A 55 3.25 -10.44 -0.06
N ASP A 56 3.35 -9.88 1.13
CA ASP A 56 2.47 -10.24 2.24
C ASP A 56 1.02 -9.81 1.97
N LEU A 57 0.82 -8.61 1.44
CA LEU A 57 -0.52 -8.15 1.07
C LEU A 57 -1.09 -9.01 -0.06
N HIS A 58 -0.30 -9.31 -1.06
CA HIS A 58 -0.73 -10.17 -2.16
C HIS A 58 -1.16 -11.55 -1.65
N ALA A 59 -0.34 -12.17 -0.81
CA ALA A 59 -0.66 -13.50 -0.24
C ALA A 59 -1.94 -13.46 0.59
N TRP A 60 -2.14 -12.41 1.38
CA TRP A 60 -3.36 -12.25 2.16
C TRP A 60 -4.59 -12.09 1.26
N LEU A 61 -4.48 -11.29 0.20
CA LEU A 61 -5.57 -11.12 -0.77
C LEU A 61 -5.92 -12.44 -1.45
N VAL A 62 -4.92 -13.25 -1.82
CA VAL A 62 -5.16 -14.58 -2.37
C VAL A 62 -5.97 -15.43 -1.39
N SER A 63 -5.65 -15.36 -0.11
CA SER A 63 -6.35 -16.13 0.92
C SER A 63 -7.80 -15.66 1.11
N GLN A 64 -8.10 -14.38 0.83
CA GLN A 64 -9.46 -13.85 0.92
C GLN A 64 -10.33 -14.33 -0.23
N GLY A 65 -9.75 -14.49 -1.42
CA GLY A 65 -10.44 -15.10 -2.58
C GLY A 65 -11.50 -14.22 -3.22
N ASP A 66 -11.63 -12.96 -2.82
CA ASP A 66 -12.65 -12.05 -3.32
C ASP A 66 -12.21 -10.59 -3.07
N TRP A 67 -13.07 -9.66 -3.47
CA TRP A 67 -12.84 -8.24 -3.23
C TRP A 67 -12.75 -7.92 -1.74
N VAL A 68 -11.78 -7.10 -1.37
CA VAL A 68 -11.55 -6.67 0.00
C VAL A 68 -11.58 -5.14 0.04
N PRO A 69 -12.41 -4.53 0.92
CA PRO A 69 -12.42 -3.07 1.06
C PRO A 69 -11.06 -2.54 1.48
N LEU A 70 -10.66 -1.39 0.94
CA LEU A 70 -9.37 -0.79 1.29
C LEU A 70 -9.35 -0.26 2.72
N GLY A 71 -10.42 0.44 3.11
CA GLY A 71 -10.58 0.94 4.48
C GLY A 71 -9.50 1.92 4.92
N ALA A 72 -8.93 2.68 3.97
CA ALA A 72 -7.83 3.60 4.26
C ALA A 72 -8.20 4.58 5.37
N ALA A 73 -7.31 4.71 6.35
CA ALA A 73 -7.49 5.61 7.47
C ALA A 73 -6.13 6.15 7.92
N ASP A 74 -6.14 7.33 8.51
CA ASP A 74 -4.97 7.90 9.15
C ASP A 74 -4.45 6.98 10.25
N GLU A 75 -3.16 7.02 10.50
CA GLU A 75 -2.57 6.16 11.54
C GLU A 75 -3.11 6.46 12.93
N LYS A 76 -3.67 7.63 13.15
CA LYS A 76 -4.27 8.01 14.45
C LYS A 76 -5.73 7.59 14.57
N LYS A 77 -6.33 7.06 13.51
CA LYS A 77 -7.73 6.63 13.51
C LYS A 77 -7.79 5.11 13.44
N PRO A 78 -8.81 4.49 14.04
CA PRO A 78 -8.95 3.04 13.98
C PRO A 78 -9.25 2.59 12.55
N ALA A 79 -8.77 1.41 12.19
CA ALA A 79 -9.11 0.77 10.94
C ALA A 79 -10.33 -0.14 11.14
N THR A 80 -11.20 -0.19 10.13
CA THR A 80 -12.33 -1.10 10.14
C THR A 80 -11.85 -2.54 9.93
N ALA A 81 -12.34 -3.47 10.73
CA ALA A 81 -11.98 -4.88 10.61
C ALA A 81 -12.32 -5.42 9.20
N GLY A 82 -11.48 -6.33 8.71
CA GLY A 82 -11.69 -6.95 7.40
C GLY A 82 -11.23 -6.11 6.20
N THR A 83 -10.57 -5.00 6.44
CA THR A 83 -10.07 -4.12 5.37
C THR A 83 -8.57 -4.29 5.16
N VAL A 84 -8.07 -3.80 4.02
CA VAL A 84 -6.64 -3.77 3.72
C VAL A 84 -5.89 -2.95 4.77
N GLU A 85 -6.46 -1.82 5.19
CA GLU A 85 -5.85 -0.99 6.23
C GLU A 85 -5.71 -1.77 7.55
N ALA A 86 -6.74 -2.52 7.93
CA ALA A 86 -6.69 -3.33 9.15
C ALA A 86 -5.62 -4.44 9.05
N PHE A 87 -5.47 -5.06 7.88
CA PHE A 87 -4.39 -6.03 7.65
C PHE A 87 -3.03 -5.38 7.87
N GLY A 88 -2.84 -4.18 7.34
CA GLY A 88 -1.58 -3.45 7.45
C GLY A 88 -1.18 -3.09 8.88
N ARG A 89 -2.10 -3.23 9.84
CA ARG A 89 -1.90 -2.90 11.27
C ARG A 89 -2.02 -4.11 12.19
N ALA A 90 -2.51 -5.24 11.69
CA ALA A 90 -2.94 -6.35 12.52
C ALA A 90 -1.76 -7.00 13.24
N ALA A 91 -1.93 -7.27 14.53
CA ALA A 91 -0.88 -7.91 15.33
C ALA A 91 -0.57 -9.34 14.85
N ASP A 92 -1.48 -9.95 14.12
CA ASP A 92 -1.32 -11.31 13.58
C ASP A 92 -0.89 -11.34 12.12
N ASN A 93 -0.54 -10.20 11.53
CA ASN A 93 0.04 -10.20 10.19
C ASN A 93 1.50 -10.67 10.22
N PRO A 94 2.12 -10.95 9.05
CA PRO A 94 3.48 -11.52 9.02
C PRO A 94 4.57 -10.73 9.73
N VAL A 95 4.41 -9.41 9.92
CA VAL A 95 5.40 -8.60 10.64
C VAL A 95 4.98 -8.34 12.10
N GLY A 96 3.81 -8.83 12.52
CA GLY A 96 3.34 -8.67 13.89
C GLY A 96 2.80 -7.27 14.19
N GLY A 97 2.33 -6.55 13.20
CA GLY A 97 1.80 -5.21 13.37
C GLY A 97 1.96 -4.33 12.15
N TRP A 98 2.16 -3.06 12.37
CA TRP A 98 2.24 -2.09 11.30
C TRP A 98 3.42 -2.36 10.35
N TYR A 99 3.15 -2.28 9.04
CA TYR A 99 4.21 -2.31 8.03
C TYR A 99 4.98 -1.00 7.96
N GLY A 100 4.42 0.10 8.44
CA GLY A 100 5.16 1.34 8.60
C GLY A 100 6.18 1.22 9.71
N LEU A 101 7.37 1.78 9.51
CA LEU A 101 8.52 1.52 10.37
C LEU A 101 8.36 2.10 11.77
N ARG A 102 7.68 3.25 11.89
CA ARG A 102 7.48 3.92 13.18
C ARG A 102 6.37 4.96 13.05
N ASN A 103 5.94 5.54 14.15
CA ASN A 103 4.94 6.61 14.16
C ASN A 103 5.38 7.74 13.24
N GLY A 104 4.43 8.25 12.47
CA GLY A 104 4.67 9.27 11.47
C GLY A 104 5.03 8.73 10.09
N TYR A 105 5.34 7.43 9.97
CA TYR A 105 5.67 6.78 8.70
C TYR A 105 4.66 5.71 8.29
N ARG A 106 3.58 5.53 9.05
CA ARG A 106 2.63 4.41 8.92
C ARG A 106 1.39 4.74 8.12
N GLY A 107 1.18 6.01 7.81
CA GLY A 107 -0.10 6.51 7.32
C GLY A 107 -0.67 5.75 6.13
N ARG A 108 -1.96 5.46 6.20
CA ARG A 108 -2.83 5.09 5.08
C ARG A 108 -2.32 3.94 4.20
N PHE A 109 -1.95 2.84 4.84
CA PHE A 109 -1.52 1.62 4.13
C PHE A 109 -2.52 1.25 3.03
N GLY A 110 -3.82 1.29 3.33
CA GLY A 110 -4.89 0.98 2.38
C GLY A 110 -5.11 2.02 1.29
N MET A 111 -4.40 3.15 1.33
CA MET A 111 -4.44 4.16 0.29
C MET A 111 -3.26 4.04 -0.67
N TYR A 112 -2.06 3.80 -0.15
CA TYR A 112 -0.84 3.92 -0.94
C TYR A 112 -0.28 2.58 -1.43
N MET A 113 -0.53 1.48 -0.74
CA MET A 113 -0.08 0.16 -1.18
C MET A 113 -0.91 -0.44 -2.32
N PRO A 114 -2.25 -0.31 -2.34
CA PRO A 114 -3.04 -0.91 -3.41
C PRO A 114 -2.65 -0.46 -4.83
N PRO A 115 -2.45 0.84 -5.11
CA PRO A 115 -2.01 1.23 -6.45
C PRO A 115 -0.66 0.63 -6.87
N LEU A 116 0.24 0.39 -5.92
CA LEU A 116 1.51 -0.26 -6.22
C LEU A 116 1.29 -1.70 -6.68
N LEU A 117 0.47 -2.47 -5.99
CA LEU A 117 0.16 -3.84 -6.40
C LEU A 117 -0.54 -3.87 -7.76
N GLU A 118 -1.42 -2.90 -8.02
CA GLU A 118 -2.06 -2.78 -9.32
C GLU A 118 -1.02 -2.52 -10.42
N ALA A 119 -0.11 -1.59 -10.20
CA ALA A 119 0.95 -1.27 -11.17
C ALA A 119 1.87 -2.45 -11.44
N LEU A 120 2.09 -3.30 -10.44
CA LEU A 120 2.92 -4.50 -10.57
C LEU A 120 2.16 -5.69 -11.16
N GLY A 121 0.86 -5.55 -11.46
CA GLY A 121 0.06 -6.62 -12.03
C GLY A 121 -0.33 -7.70 -11.03
N LEU A 122 -0.29 -7.41 -9.74
CA LEU A 122 -0.56 -8.36 -8.66
C LEU A 122 -2.00 -8.27 -8.15
N ALA A 123 -2.70 -7.18 -8.45
CA ALA A 123 -4.05 -6.95 -7.94
C ALA A 123 -4.87 -6.09 -8.88
N GLU A 124 -6.20 -6.24 -8.78
CA GLU A 124 -7.15 -5.29 -9.35
C GLU A 124 -7.61 -4.36 -8.23
N VAL A 125 -7.76 -3.08 -8.54
CA VAL A 125 -8.22 -2.05 -7.60
C VAL A 125 -9.36 -1.28 -8.26
N THR A 126 -10.44 -1.00 -7.53
CA THR A 126 -11.50 -0.12 -8.04
C THR A 126 -11.06 1.34 -7.93
N HIS A 127 -11.63 2.18 -8.78
CA HIS A 127 -11.26 3.60 -8.86
C HIS A 127 -12.51 4.49 -8.76
N ASP A 128 -13.38 4.16 -7.83
CA ASP A 128 -14.56 4.96 -7.51
C ASP A 128 -14.17 6.18 -6.68
N PRO A 129 -15.04 7.20 -6.58
CA PRO A 129 -14.75 8.37 -5.73
C PRO A 129 -14.52 8.02 -4.27
N ARG A 130 -15.09 6.89 -3.78
CA ARG A 130 -14.92 6.41 -2.40
C ARG A 130 -15.28 4.93 -2.32
N ASN A 131 -14.97 4.33 -1.18
CA ASN A 131 -15.31 2.92 -0.87
C ASN A 131 -14.68 1.94 -1.86
N ASN A 132 -13.42 2.16 -2.18
CA ASN A 132 -12.71 1.29 -3.10
C ASN A 132 -12.33 -0.04 -2.46
N SER A 133 -12.12 -1.03 -3.31
CA SER A 133 -11.76 -2.39 -2.93
C SER A 133 -10.67 -2.90 -3.85
N MET A 134 -10.04 -4.00 -3.46
CA MET A 134 -9.04 -4.68 -4.29
C MET A 134 -9.15 -6.18 -4.15
N ARG A 135 -8.58 -6.90 -5.11
CA ARG A 135 -8.45 -8.36 -5.04
C ARG A 135 -7.17 -8.79 -5.75
N ALA A 136 -6.65 -9.95 -5.36
CA ALA A 136 -5.48 -10.53 -6.03
C ALA A 136 -5.81 -10.97 -7.45
N ILE A 137 -4.81 -10.85 -8.30
CA ILE A 137 -4.85 -11.46 -9.62
C ILE A 137 -4.05 -12.76 -9.57
#